data_d238b159342f39078b6fe8c31494a9d4
#
_entry.id   d238b159342f39078b6fe8c31494a9d4
#
_cell.length_a   1.000
_cell.length_b   1.000
_cell.length_c   1.000
_cell.angle_alpha   90.00
_cell.angle_beta   90.00
_cell.angle_gamma   90.00
#
_symmetry.space_group_name_H-M   'P 1'
#
loop_
_entity.id
_entity.type
_entity.pdbx_description
1 polymer ?
#
loop_
_entity_poly.entity_id
_entity_poly.type
_entity_poly.pdbx_seq_one_letter_code
_entity_poly.pdbx_strand_id
1 'polypeptide(L)'
;MGVNINNTGFYLRGCALYSIFYVFCLYHNPSGITFPLFVAGTVVMFRLFAARRNGLQFRNAVPHECIFYEAAVLLLGISTCITDCIPMIILNKLAIFVLMNCYFLCAVYTTGGWSFAKHLCSVMRIIIGCLEFIPKPFHDAYECRKALKAARSGSVSGNTDNSDAAKMHRLSISPMAKSILLGILIAVPLLLIVVWLLAGADAIFGNIISDIFNYLSVLNFDIIDMFNDIISDLYVILLMGVFAFMAAFCTWSFLCEGHMPSDNHVSAVHNPVTAITFTGILCFVYVLFCLVQFAGMTGAASLPSGCTYAEYARSGFFQLLFVCIINIIIVLACLHYYRVSRALNVILTIICGCTYIMTFSSALRMIMYIKAYNLTFLRISVLWALATIAVIMIGILINIFRRYFNLFGYFVTAVTIIFVMFSFSRPDYVTARYNYSAMQRRLVSEGYNGPDVRNDIIHLTGLSFDAAPILMNSGFENMCRKAESDSYYKNCLMEWGCKLDANEMDTKKAVPLRTFNLSRYTALCRYKGLNHYQ
;
A
#
# COMPACT_ATOMS: atom_id res chain seq x y z
N MET A 1 -24.81 25.50 6.95
CA MET A 1 -25.65 24.95 5.85
C MET A 1 -26.56 23.89 6.42
N GLY A 2 -27.91 24.03 6.31
CA GLY A 2 -28.85 23.05 6.84
C GLY A 2 -28.62 21.67 6.21
N VAL A 3 -28.55 20.64 7.05
CA VAL A 3 -28.40 19.24 6.65
C VAL A 3 -29.60 18.88 5.75
N ASN A 4 -29.35 18.63 4.47
CA ASN A 4 -30.40 18.17 3.56
C ASN A 4 -30.69 16.70 3.89
N ILE A 5 -31.71 16.46 4.72
CA ILE A 5 -32.08 15.17 5.32
C ILE A 5 -32.20 14.06 4.26
N ASN A 6 -32.70 14.40 3.07
CA ASN A 6 -32.83 13.43 1.96
C ASN A 6 -31.48 12.95 1.43
N ASN A 7 -30.45 13.78 1.47
CA ASN A 7 -29.10 13.39 1.04
C ASN A 7 -28.40 12.57 2.11
N THR A 8 -28.54 12.91 3.39
CA THR A 8 -27.95 12.15 4.50
C THR A 8 -28.46 10.71 4.55
N GLY A 9 -29.77 10.51 4.39
CA GLY A 9 -30.35 9.16 4.31
C GLY A 9 -29.87 8.36 3.09
N PHE A 10 -29.56 9.01 1.97
CA PHE A 10 -28.96 8.36 0.80
C PHE A 10 -27.51 7.91 1.11
N TYR A 11 -26.68 8.75 1.72
CA TYR A 11 -25.29 8.41 2.06
C TYR A 11 -25.21 7.29 3.10
N LEU A 12 -26.06 7.32 4.15
CA LEU A 12 -26.13 6.25 5.14
C LEU A 12 -26.46 4.89 4.51
N ARG A 13 -27.47 4.85 3.65
CA ARG A 13 -27.85 3.60 2.94
C ARG A 13 -26.76 3.15 1.97
N GLY A 14 -26.15 4.09 1.23
CA GLY A 14 -25.04 3.79 0.32
C GLY A 14 -23.83 3.20 1.06
N CYS A 15 -23.43 3.75 2.19
CA CYS A 15 -22.34 3.21 3.00
C CYS A 15 -22.69 1.84 3.61
N ALA A 16 -23.96 1.61 4.00
CA ALA A 16 -24.40 0.30 4.48
C ALA A 16 -24.33 -0.78 3.37
N LEU A 17 -24.79 -0.47 2.17
CA LEU A 17 -24.66 -1.38 1.02
C LEU A 17 -23.21 -1.63 0.64
N TYR A 18 -22.38 -0.59 0.69
CA TYR A 18 -20.94 -0.71 0.44
C TYR A 18 -20.24 -1.57 1.49
N SER A 19 -20.64 -1.51 2.76
CA SER A 19 -20.05 -2.34 3.80
C SER A 19 -20.33 -3.83 3.57
N ILE A 20 -21.55 -4.18 3.13
CA ILE A 20 -21.91 -5.55 2.75
C ILE A 20 -21.05 -6.00 1.54
N PHE A 21 -20.94 -5.14 0.54
CA PHE A 21 -20.12 -5.39 -0.65
C PHE A 21 -18.63 -5.56 -0.30
N TYR A 22 -18.10 -4.75 0.61
CA TYR A 22 -16.75 -4.86 1.15
C TYR A 22 -16.48 -6.23 1.77
N VAL A 23 -17.37 -6.67 2.65
CA VAL A 23 -17.26 -7.98 3.31
C VAL A 23 -17.33 -9.10 2.25
N PHE A 24 -18.29 -9.05 1.33
CA PHE A 24 -18.39 -10.04 0.26
C PHE A 24 -17.11 -10.15 -0.57
N CYS A 25 -16.48 -9.02 -0.90
CA CYS A 25 -15.27 -9.02 -1.73
C CYS A 25 -14.03 -9.49 -1.00
N LEU A 26 -13.85 -9.13 0.28
CA LEU A 26 -12.57 -9.25 0.98
C LEU A 26 -12.54 -10.30 2.09
N TYR A 27 -13.68 -10.81 2.55
CA TYR A 27 -13.72 -11.83 3.58
C TYR A 27 -13.02 -13.12 3.10
N HIS A 28 -11.96 -13.57 3.80
CA HIS A 28 -11.08 -14.68 3.43
C HIS A 28 -10.57 -14.63 1.97
N ASN A 29 -10.41 -13.43 1.41
CA ASN A 29 -9.98 -13.27 0.03
C ASN A 29 -9.04 -12.07 -0.15
N PRO A 30 -7.74 -12.23 0.10
CA PRO A 30 -6.79 -11.13 0.06
C PRO A 30 -6.40 -10.68 -1.36
N SER A 31 -6.52 -11.54 -2.40
CA SER A 31 -5.97 -11.30 -3.75
C SER A 31 -6.78 -11.92 -4.89
N GLY A 32 -8.02 -12.34 -4.66
CA GLY A 32 -8.87 -12.92 -5.70
C GLY A 32 -9.50 -11.88 -6.62
N ILE A 33 -10.26 -12.35 -7.63
CA ILE A 33 -10.90 -11.52 -8.66
C ILE A 33 -11.89 -10.49 -8.09
N THR A 34 -12.41 -10.71 -6.90
CA THR A 34 -13.29 -9.74 -6.23
C THR A 34 -12.54 -8.53 -5.68
N PHE A 35 -11.19 -8.56 -5.58
CA PHE A 35 -10.41 -7.40 -5.17
C PHE A 35 -10.46 -6.26 -6.20
N PRO A 36 -10.17 -6.46 -7.52
CA PRO A 36 -10.42 -5.42 -8.52
C PRO A 36 -11.89 -4.97 -8.60
N LEU A 37 -12.84 -5.89 -8.38
CA LEU A 37 -14.27 -5.54 -8.30
C LEU A 37 -14.55 -4.62 -7.11
N PHE A 38 -13.96 -4.87 -5.95
CA PHE A 38 -14.03 -3.99 -4.78
C PHE A 38 -13.49 -2.60 -5.09
N VAL A 39 -12.33 -2.50 -5.73
CA VAL A 39 -11.73 -1.21 -6.14
C VAL A 39 -12.68 -0.47 -7.09
N ALA A 40 -13.22 -1.14 -8.09
CA ALA A 40 -14.21 -0.56 -9.01
C ALA A 40 -15.48 -0.09 -8.28
N GLY A 41 -16.00 -0.90 -7.37
CA GLY A 41 -17.17 -0.56 -6.54
C GLY A 41 -16.93 0.67 -5.67
N THR A 42 -15.71 0.84 -5.14
CA THR A 42 -15.33 2.03 -4.37
C THR A 42 -15.37 3.29 -5.24
N VAL A 43 -14.83 3.23 -6.46
CA VAL A 43 -14.87 4.35 -7.43
C VAL A 43 -16.32 4.67 -7.80
N VAL A 44 -17.13 3.67 -8.09
CA VAL A 44 -18.56 3.85 -8.45
C VAL A 44 -19.33 4.47 -7.31
N MET A 45 -19.19 3.96 -6.08
CA MET A 45 -19.86 4.54 -4.90
C MET A 45 -19.50 6.00 -4.72
N PHE A 46 -18.21 6.33 -4.81
CA PHE A 46 -17.75 7.69 -4.66
C PHE A 46 -18.31 8.63 -5.75
N ARG A 47 -18.32 8.18 -7.02
CA ARG A 47 -18.94 8.93 -8.12
C ARG A 47 -20.44 9.17 -7.90
N LEU A 48 -21.16 8.18 -7.40
CA LEU A 48 -22.60 8.32 -7.06
C LEU A 48 -22.81 9.36 -5.95
N PHE A 49 -21.94 9.37 -4.95
CA PHE A 49 -22.00 10.34 -3.86
C PHE A 49 -21.66 11.75 -4.35
N ALA A 50 -20.63 11.90 -5.17
CA ALA A 50 -20.28 13.17 -5.78
C ALA A 50 -21.36 13.69 -6.72
N ALA A 51 -21.94 12.83 -7.56
CA ALA A 51 -23.08 13.17 -8.43
C ALA A 51 -24.27 13.69 -7.63
N ARG A 52 -24.62 13.00 -6.53
CA ARG A 52 -25.73 13.41 -5.66
C ARG A 52 -25.46 14.72 -4.93
N ARG A 53 -24.21 14.95 -4.49
CA ARG A 53 -23.80 16.21 -3.83
C ARG A 53 -23.91 17.41 -4.78
N ASN A 54 -23.41 17.23 -6.00
CA ASN A 54 -23.28 18.33 -6.97
C ASN A 54 -24.51 18.50 -7.86
N GLY A 55 -25.53 17.60 -7.78
CA GLY A 55 -26.69 17.61 -8.65
C GLY A 55 -26.35 17.30 -10.12
N LEU A 56 -25.24 16.61 -10.37
CA LEU A 56 -24.72 16.29 -11.71
C LEU A 56 -25.05 14.86 -12.11
N GLN A 57 -24.98 14.57 -13.41
CA GLN A 57 -25.05 13.21 -13.91
C GLN A 57 -23.80 12.42 -13.51
N PHE A 58 -23.91 11.11 -13.33
CA PHE A 58 -22.82 10.20 -12.94
C PHE A 58 -21.54 10.38 -13.78
N ARG A 59 -21.68 10.58 -15.09
CA ARG A 59 -20.52 10.75 -16.00
C ARG A 59 -19.72 12.04 -15.71
N ASN A 60 -20.40 13.11 -15.33
CA ASN A 60 -19.83 14.43 -15.11
C ASN A 60 -19.65 14.74 -13.61
N ALA A 61 -19.79 13.73 -12.75
CA ALA A 61 -19.74 13.90 -11.30
C ALA A 61 -18.36 14.30 -10.77
N VAL A 62 -17.31 13.98 -11.50
CA VAL A 62 -15.91 14.26 -11.16
C VAL A 62 -15.16 14.85 -12.35
N PRO A 63 -14.11 15.67 -12.13
CA PRO A 63 -13.28 16.25 -13.18
C PRO A 63 -12.61 15.17 -14.06
N HIS A 64 -12.29 15.52 -15.31
CA HIS A 64 -11.60 14.60 -16.24
C HIS A 64 -10.23 14.15 -15.74
N GLU A 65 -9.53 14.97 -14.98
CA GLU A 65 -8.24 14.65 -14.36
C GLU A 65 -8.31 13.42 -13.44
N CYS A 66 -9.48 13.14 -12.87
CA CYS A 66 -9.71 11.98 -12.02
C CYS A 66 -9.66 10.64 -12.76
N ILE A 67 -9.86 10.63 -14.08
CA ILE A 67 -9.85 9.41 -14.91
C ILE A 67 -8.50 8.69 -14.81
N PHE A 68 -7.41 9.45 -14.71
CA PHE A 68 -6.07 8.88 -14.51
C PHE A 68 -5.99 8.06 -13.22
N TYR A 69 -6.48 8.61 -12.11
CA TYR A 69 -6.47 7.91 -10.82
C TYR A 69 -7.36 6.66 -10.84
N GLU A 70 -8.54 6.76 -11.44
CA GLU A 70 -9.46 5.63 -11.58
C GLU A 70 -8.85 4.49 -12.39
N ALA A 71 -8.26 4.81 -13.55
CA ALA A 71 -7.56 3.83 -14.37
C ALA A 71 -6.39 3.18 -13.62
N ALA A 72 -5.60 3.98 -12.91
CA ALA A 72 -4.45 3.51 -12.15
C ALA A 72 -4.85 2.54 -11.02
N VAL A 73 -5.85 2.89 -10.21
CA VAL A 73 -6.29 2.00 -9.11
C VAL A 73 -6.93 0.70 -9.64
N LEU A 74 -7.66 0.76 -10.76
CA LEU A 74 -8.21 -0.43 -11.40
C LEU A 74 -7.12 -1.35 -11.96
N LEU A 75 -6.11 -0.79 -12.63
CA LEU A 75 -4.96 -1.55 -13.11
C LEU A 75 -4.22 -2.24 -11.97
N LEU A 76 -3.94 -1.53 -10.87
CA LEU A 76 -3.29 -2.12 -9.69
C LEU A 76 -4.18 -3.18 -9.02
N GLY A 77 -5.50 -2.97 -8.99
CA GLY A 77 -6.45 -3.97 -8.54
C GLY A 77 -6.37 -5.26 -9.37
N ILE A 78 -6.34 -5.13 -10.71
CA ILE A 78 -6.17 -6.25 -11.65
C ILE A 78 -4.82 -6.94 -11.43
N SER A 79 -3.73 -6.17 -11.30
CA SER A 79 -2.40 -6.73 -11.03
C SER A 79 -2.37 -7.56 -9.73
N THR A 80 -3.10 -7.15 -8.70
CA THR A 80 -3.22 -7.90 -7.43
C THR A 80 -3.85 -9.29 -7.63
N CYS A 81 -4.75 -9.44 -8.60
CA CYS A 81 -5.37 -10.71 -8.97
C CYS A 81 -4.47 -11.59 -9.86
N ILE A 82 -3.46 -11.01 -10.49
CA ILE A 82 -2.55 -11.71 -11.41
C ILE A 82 -1.36 -12.33 -10.67
N THR A 83 -0.86 -11.68 -9.62
CA THR A 83 0.32 -12.11 -8.84
C THR A 83 -0.06 -12.80 -7.54
N ASP A 84 0.80 -13.70 -7.06
CA ASP A 84 0.73 -14.30 -5.72
C ASP A 84 1.91 -13.86 -4.84
N CYS A 85 2.77 -12.99 -5.33
CA CYS A 85 3.89 -12.42 -4.58
C CYS A 85 3.37 -11.52 -3.45
N ILE A 86 3.42 -11.99 -2.19
CA ILE A 86 2.87 -11.28 -1.02
C ILE A 86 3.40 -9.86 -0.89
N PRO A 87 4.72 -9.57 -0.97
CA PRO A 87 5.22 -8.21 -0.93
C PRO A 87 4.62 -7.31 -2.01
N MET A 88 4.41 -7.84 -3.23
CA MET A 88 3.81 -7.07 -4.32
C MET A 88 2.33 -6.78 -4.08
N ILE A 89 1.58 -7.75 -3.55
CA ILE A 89 0.17 -7.57 -3.15
C ILE A 89 0.04 -6.46 -2.10
N ILE A 90 0.93 -6.44 -1.10
CA ILE A 90 0.93 -5.41 -0.05
C ILE A 90 1.23 -4.03 -0.65
N LEU A 91 2.26 -3.93 -1.51
CA LEU A 91 2.61 -2.68 -2.18
C LEU A 91 1.48 -2.16 -3.09
N ASN A 92 0.81 -3.05 -3.82
CA ASN A 92 -0.35 -2.69 -4.66
C ASN A 92 -1.48 -2.11 -3.81
N LYS A 93 -1.83 -2.75 -2.69
CA LYS A 93 -2.87 -2.27 -1.78
C LYS A 93 -2.53 -0.90 -1.18
N LEU A 94 -1.27 -0.72 -0.78
CA LEU A 94 -0.79 0.56 -0.27
C LEU A 94 -0.85 1.66 -1.35
N ALA A 95 -0.42 1.36 -2.57
CA ALA A 95 -0.48 2.30 -3.69
C ALA A 95 -1.93 2.66 -4.05
N ILE A 96 -2.85 1.67 -4.09
CA ILE A 96 -4.29 1.91 -4.29
C ILE A 96 -4.83 2.83 -3.20
N PHE A 97 -4.48 2.59 -1.93
CA PHE A 97 -4.91 3.43 -0.82
C PHE A 97 -4.46 4.89 -0.98
N VAL A 98 -3.19 5.12 -1.32
CA VAL A 98 -2.65 6.48 -1.54
C VAL A 98 -3.31 7.14 -2.75
N LEU A 99 -3.42 6.43 -3.89
CA LEU A 99 -4.03 6.95 -5.11
C LEU A 99 -5.53 7.25 -4.94
N MET A 100 -6.26 6.44 -4.16
CA MET A 100 -7.66 6.73 -3.80
C MET A 100 -7.78 8.02 -3.00
N ASN A 101 -6.88 8.31 -2.07
CA ASN A 101 -6.88 9.59 -1.35
C ASN A 101 -6.57 10.77 -2.27
N CYS A 102 -5.63 10.61 -3.22
CA CYS A 102 -5.39 11.61 -4.27
C CYS A 102 -6.61 11.81 -5.17
N TYR A 103 -7.29 10.73 -5.55
CA TYR A 103 -8.53 10.76 -6.31
C TYR A 103 -9.63 11.52 -5.57
N PHE A 104 -9.86 11.23 -4.29
CA PHE A 104 -10.85 11.94 -3.46
C PHE A 104 -10.55 13.43 -3.37
N LEU A 105 -9.27 13.78 -3.20
CA LEU A 105 -8.84 15.17 -3.17
C LEU A 105 -9.14 15.90 -4.49
N CYS A 106 -8.74 15.31 -5.60
CA CYS A 106 -8.93 15.86 -6.94
C CYS A 106 -10.42 15.98 -7.32
N ALA A 107 -11.24 15.02 -6.88
CA ALA A 107 -12.66 14.99 -7.22
C ALA A 107 -13.52 16.00 -6.46
N VAL A 108 -13.12 16.38 -5.23
CA VAL A 108 -13.93 17.22 -4.33
C VAL A 108 -13.42 18.66 -4.31
N TYR A 109 -12.12 18.87 -4.48
CA TYR A 109 -11.48 20.18 -4.35
C TYR A 109 -10.82 20.61 -5.67
N THR A 110 -10.87 21.90 -5.97
CA THR A 110 -10.13 22.51 -7.07
C THR A 110 -8.66 22.61 -6.68
N THR A 111 -7.86 21.65 -7.13
CA THR A 111 -6.44 21.52 -6.74
C THR A 111 -5.49 22.32 -7.62
N GLY A 112 -5.99 22.95 -8.68
CA GLY A 112 -5.20 23.79 -9.59
C GLY A 112 -4.52 24.94 -8.84
N GLY A 113 -3.21 25.04 -8.92
CA GLY A 113 -2.42 26.08 -8.26
C GLY A 113 -1.93 25.75 -6.84
N TRP A 114 -2.26 24.58 -6.30
CA TRP A 114 -1.74 24.18 -4.99
C TRP A 114 -0.25 23.84 -5.05
N SER A 115 0.49 24.19 -4.00
CA SER A 115 1.88 23.77 -3.85
C SER A 115 2.00 22.27 -3.61
N PHE A 116 3.18 21.69 -3.91
CA PHE A 116 3.47 20.28 -3.64
C PHE A 116 3.21 19.92 -2.17
N ALA A 117 3.68 20.77 -1.24
CA ALA A 117 3.50 20.56 0.20
C ALA A 117 2.02 20.57 0.60
N LYS A 118 1.21 21.48 0.04
CA LYS A 118 -0.23 21.53 0.33
C LYS A 118 -0.95 20.26 -0.13
N HIS A 119 -0.63 19.73 -1.31
CA HIS A 119 -1.21 18.45 -1.75
C HIS A 119 -0.86 17.33 -0.78
N LEU A 120 0.42 17.22 -0.39
CA LEU A 120 0.87 16.19 0.55
C LEU A 120 0.18 16.30 1.91
N CYS A 121 0.14 17.51 2.47
CA CYS A 121 -0.56 17.77 3.74
C CYS A 121 -2.06 17.48 3.63
N SER A 122 -2.69 17.80 2.49
CA SER A 122 -4.13 17.56 2.28
C SER A 122 -4.44 16.05 2.18
N VAL A 123 -3.60 15.26 1.50
CA VAL A 123 -3.73 13.80 1.47
C VAL A 123 -3.61 13.22 2.89
N MET A 124 -2.61 13.66 3.66
CA MET A 124 -2.45 13.23 5.06
C MET A 124 -3.64 13.68 5.94
N ARG A 125 -4.18 14.88 5.67
CA ARG A 125 -5.34 15.41 6.38
C ARG A 125 -6.62 14.61 6.12
N ILE A 126 -6.82 14.05 4.92
CA ILE A 126 -7.94 13.15 4.64
C ILE A 126 -7.83 11.90 5.54
N ILE A 127 -6.63 11.29 5.61
CA ILE A 127 -6.39 10.06 6.38
C ILE A 127 -6.65 10.29 7.88
N ILE A 128 -6.14 11.40 8.43
CA ILE A 128 -6.27 11.70 9.86
C ILE A 128 -7.64 12.30 10.18
N GLY A 129 -8.13 13.18 9.30
CA GLY A 129 -9.35 13.95 9.52
C GLY A 129 -10.62 13.09 9.52
N CYS A 130 -10.64 11.94 8.86
CA CYS A 130 -11.79 11.04 8.92
C CYS A 130 -12.05 10.54 10.35
N LEU A 131 -11.03 10.49 11.22
CA LEU A 131 -11.18 10.09 12.62
C LEU A 131 -11.98 11.11 13.44
N GLU A 132 -11.94 12.40 13.08
CA GLU A 132 -12.72 13.45 13.74
C GLU A 132 -14.23 13.26 13.51
N PHE A 133 -14.60 12.54 12.46
CA PHE A 133 -15.99 12.33 12.05
C PHE A 133 -16.59 11.00 12.54
N ILE A 134 -15.89 10.25 13.39
CA ILE A 134 -16.39 8.98 13.97
C ILE A 134 -17.76 9.14 14.67
N PRO A 135 -18.07 10.22 15.42
CA PRO A 135 -19.38 10.36 16.06
C PRO A 135 -20.52 10.70 15.07
N LYS A 136 -20.19 11.21 13.88
CA LYS A 136 -21.17 11.76 12.93
C LYS A 136 -22.20 10.76 12.40
N PRO A 137 -21.86 9.49 12.03
CA PRO A 137 -22.87 8.53 11.58
C PRO A 137 -24.00 8.32 12.58
N PHE A 138 -23.68 8.33 13.87
CA PHE A 138 -24.66 8.14 14.95
C PHE A 138 -25.56 9.37 15.11
N HIS A 139 -24.97 10.57 15.04
CA HIS A 139 -25.71 11.82 15.10
C HIS A 139 -26.65 11.98 13.89
N ASP A 140 -26.15 11.74 12.68
CA ASP A 140 -26.91 11.87 11.45
C ASP A 140 -28.03 10.83 11.34
N ALA A 141 -27.79 9.60 11.81
CA ALA A 141 -28.83 8.56 11.88
C ALA A 141 -29.95 8.94 12.87
N TYR A 142 -29.59 9.56 14.01
CA TYR A 142 -30.57 10.04 14.98
C TYR A 142 -31.44 11.17 14.40
N GLU A 143 -30.85 12.17 13.75
CA GLU A 143 -31.57 13.28 13.14
C GLU A 143 -32.46 12.82 11.98
N CYS A 144 -32.00 11.88 11.13
CA CYS A 144 -32.81 11.25 10.10
C CYS A 144 -34.03 10.53 10.68
N ARG A 145 -33.87 9.78 11.79
CA ARG A 145 -34.99 9.09 12.46
C ARG A 145 -35.99 10.09 13.04
N LYS A 146 -35.50 11.16 13.66
CA LYS A 146 -36.34 12.23 14.22
C LYS A 146 -37.18 12.91 13.14
N ALA A 147 -36.57 13.24 12.02
CA ALA A 147 -37.25 13.87 10.90
C ALA A 147 -38.30 12.94 10.24
N LEU A 148 -37.98 11.64 10.08
CA LEU A 148 -38.93 10.65 9.59
C LEU A 148 -40.15 10.48 10.53
N LYS A 149 -39.95 10.54 11.85
CA LYS A 149 -41.04 10.52 12.82
C LYS A 149 -41.88 11.77 12.74
N ALA A 150 -41.27 12.96 12.61
CA ALA A 150 -41.98 14.23 12.44
C ALA A 150 -42.81 14.26 11.16
N ALA A 151 -42.28 13.75 10.04
CA ALA A 151 -42.99 13.65 8.77
C ALA A 151 -44.19 12.67 8.83
N ARG A 152 -44.07 11.59 9.62
CA ARG A 152 -45.20 10.63 9.85
C ARG A 152 -46.26 11.20 10.80
N SER A 153 -45.89 11.97 11.81
CA SER A 153 -46.82 12.62 12.72
C SER A 153 -47.53 13.84 12.12
N GLY A 154 -46.92 14.51 11.14
CA GLY A 154 -47.55 15.62 10.39
C GLY A 154 -48.61 15.17 9.35
N SER A 155 -48.67 13.88 9.01
CA SER A 155 -49.67 13.33 8.10
C SER A 155 -50.94 12.76 8.82
N VAL A 156 -50.96 12.81 10.17
CA VAL A 156 -52.10 12.40 10.99
C VAL A 156 -52.48 13.59 11.90
N SER A 157 -52.99 14.65 11.30
CA SER A 157 -53.69 15.73 12.03
C SER A 157 -55.18 15.54 11.82
N GLY A 158 -55.75 14.71 12.65
CA GLY A 158 -57.18 14.58 12.87
C GLY A 158 -57.41 14.12 14.29
N ASN A 159 -57.77 15.05 15.16
CA ASN A 159 -58.31 14.93 16.52
C ASN A 159 -58.15 13.57 17.24
N THR A 160 -57.43 13.59 18.35
CA THR A 160 -57.98 13.17 19.66
C THR A 160 -57.02 13.55 20.76
N ASP A 161 -57.60 14.17 21.79
CA ASP A 161 -56.98 14.56 23.05
C ASP A 161 -56.51 13.35 23.88
N ASN A 162 -55.53 13.64 24.69
CA ASN A 162 -55.21 13.13 26.01
C ASN A 162 -54.56 11.77 26.19
N SER A 163 -53.52 11.91 26.95
CA SER A 163 -53.00 11.05 28.02
C SER A 163 -51.95 9.99 27.64
N ASP A 164 -50.98 10.00 28.51
CA ASP A 164 -49.92 9.03 28.73
C ASP A 164 -48.66 9.20 27.88
N ALA A 165 -47.93 10.27 28.25
CA ALA A 165 -46.49 10.32 28.07
C ALA A 165 -45.82 9.21 28.90
N ALA A 166 -45.78 8.01 28.34
CA ALA A 166 -44.88 6.97 28.83
C ALA A 166 -43.46 7.53 28.78
N LYS A 167 -42.91 7.84 29.94
CA LYS A 167 -41.51 8.15 30.17
C LYS A 167 -40.66 7.00 29.66
N MET A 168 -40.30 7.04 28.42
CA MET A 168 -39.20 6.23 27.89
C MET A 168 -37.93 6.75 28.56
N HIS A 169 -37.46 6.04 29.56
CA HIS A 169 -36.18 6.28 30.24
C HIS A 169 -35.10 6.40 29.16
N ARG A 170 -34.77 7.65 28.78
CA ARG A 170 -33.54 7.91 28.03
C ARG A 170 -32.39 7.44 28.91
N LEU A 171 -31.75 6.36 28.53
CA LEU A 171 -30.38 6.07 28.94
C LEU A 171 -29.51 7.21 28.37
N SER A 172 -29.52 8.32 29.07
CA SER A 172 -28.60 9.41 28.85
C SER A 172 -27.25 8.95 29.36
N ILE A 173 -26.46 8.34 28.49
CA ILE A 173 -25.06 8.08 28.78
C ILE A 173 -24.44 9.41 29.16
N SER A 174 -23.95 9.54 30.39
CA SER A 174 -23.36 10.78 30.91
C SER A 174 -22.21 11.24 29.98
N PRO A 175 -21.94 12.53 29.87
CA PRO A 175 -20.82 13.03 29.07
C PRO A 175 -19.49 12.36 29.45
N MET A 176 -19.34 12.01 30.75
CA MET A 176 -18.20 11.33 31.29
C MET A 176 -18.11 9.88 30.78
N ALA A 177 -19.23 9.16 30.71
CA ALA A 177 -19.28 7.80 30.19
C ALA A 177 -19.00 7.76 28.66
N LYS A 178 -19.40 8.78 27.91
CA LYS A 178 -19.03 8.90 26.48
C LYS A 178 -17.52 9.10 26.30
N SER A 179 -16.89 9.92 27.13
CA SER A 179 -15.44 10.15 27.08
C SER A 179 -14.66 8.89 27.48
N ILE A 180 -15.14 8.14 28.46
CA ILE A 180 -14.56 6.86 28.86
C ILE A 180 -14.70 5.82 27.73
N LEU A 181 -15.88 5.70 27.14
CA LEU A 181 -16.12 4.77 26.02
C LEU A 181 -15.25 5.09 24.80
N LEU A 182 -15.11 6.38 24.47
CA LEU A 182 -14.21 6.84 23.41
C LEU A 182 -12.75 6.55 23.74
N GLY A 183 -12.34 6.76 25.00
CA GLY A 183 -11.01 6.43 25.49
C GLY A 183 -10.69 4.94 25.36
N ILE A 184 -11.62 4.06 25.74
CA ILE A 184 -11.48 2.61 25.60
C ILE A 184 -11.42 2.22 24.11
N LEU A 185 -12.26 2.79 23.27
CA LEU A 185 -12.28 2.53 21.82
C LEU A 185 -10.96 2.87 21.12
N ILE A 186 -10.27 3.90 21.58
CA ILE A 186 -8.94 4.29 21.09
C ILE A 186 -7.84 3.46 21.75
N ALA A 187 -7.96 3.17 23.05
CA ALA A 187 -6.93 2.47 23.81
C ALA A 187 -6.80 1.00 23.39
N VAL A 188 -7.90 0.30 23.10
CA VAL A 188 -7.86 -1.14 22.75
C VAL A 188 -7.03 -1.43 21.50
N PRO A 189 -7.24 -0.80 20.33
CA PRO A 189 -6.40 -1.07 19.16
C PRO A 189 -4.95 -0.60 19.36
N LEU A 190 -4.72 0.51 20.08
CA LEU A 190 -3.38 0.98 20.39
C LEU A 190 -2.64 -0.02 21.30
N LEU A 191 -3.32 -0.55 22.32
CA LEU A 191 -2.76 -1.52 23.24
C LEU A 191 -2.45 -2.84 22.52
N LEU A 192 -3.30 -3.30 21.61
CA LEU A 192 -3.03 -4.49 20.80
C LEU A 192 -1.78 -4.31 19.93
N ILE A 193 -1.60 -3.15 19.29
CA ILE A 193 -0.41 -2.83 18.50
C ILE A 193 0.84 -2.82 19.38
N VAL A 194 0.77 -2.17 20.55
CA VAL A 194 1.89 -2.08 21.49
C VAL A 194 2.26 -3.46 22.04
N VAL A 195 1.27 -4.26 22.46
CA VAL A 195 1.51 -5.63 22.96
C VAL A 195 2.14 -6.50 21.87
N TRP A 196 1.66 -6.41 20.62
CA TRP A 196 2.23 -7.14 19.49
C TRP A 196 3.68 -6.74 19.21
N LEU A 197 4.00 -5.43 19.25
CA LEU A 197 5.37 -4.93 19.09
C LEU A 197 6.28 -5.37 20.23
N LEU A 198 5.80 -5.32 21.47
CA LEU A 198 6.58 -5.75 22.65
C LEU A 198 6.81 -7.27 22.65
N ALA A 199 5.80 -8.07 22.28
CA ALA A 199 5.94 -9.52 22.14
C ALA A 199 6.93 -9.91 21.02
N GLY A 200 7.04 -9.11 19.97
CA GLY A 200 8.07 -9.26 18.93
C GLY A 200 9.46 -8.78 19.33
N ALA A 201 9.56 -7.86 20.30
CA ALA A 201 10.83 -7.28 20.73
C ALA A 201 11.52 -8.10 21.84
N ASP A 202 10.75 -8.79 22.71
CA ASP A 202 11.26 -9.58 23.82
C ASP A 202 10.62 -10.98 23.84
N ALA A 203 11.45 -12.01 23.71
CA ALA A 203 11.01 -13.40 23.66
C ALA A 203 10.37 -13.86 25.00
N ILE A 204 10.81 -13.33 26.15
CA ILE A 204 10.23 -13.67 27.47
C ILE A 204 8.83 -13.08 27.56
N PHE A 205 8.65 -11.83 27.17
CA PHE A 205 7.35 -11.18 27.14
C PHE A 205 6.42 -11.86 26.13
N GLY A 206 6.92 -12.24 24.95
CA GLY A 206 6.18 -13.00 23.94
C GLY A 206 5.66 -14.34 24.46
N ASN A 207 6.47 -15.09 25.19
CA ASN A 207 6.07 -16.35 25.80
C ASN A 207 5.00 -16.14 26.89
N ILE A 208 5.13 -15.13 27.74
CA ILE A 208 4.13 -14.81 28.78
C ILE A 208 2.78 -14.48 28.13
N ILE A 209 2.77 -13.68 27.08
CA ILE A 209 1.56 -13.33 26.33
C ILE A 209 0.95 -14.57 25.67
N SER A 210 1.76 -15.42 25.06
CA SER A 210 1.32 -16.70 24.47
C SER A 210 0.71 -17.63 25.53
N ASP A 211 1.33 -17.74 26.71
CA ASP A 211 0.82 -18.56 27.81
C ASP A 211 -0.51 -18.02 28.36
N ILE A 212 -0.67 -16.71 28.47
CA ILE A 212 -1.95 -16.09 28.88
C ILE A 212 -3.04 -16.41 27.84
N PHE A 213 -2.76 -16.32 26.56
CA PHE A 213 -3.70 -16.68 25.49
C PHE A 213 -4.02 -18.18 25.51
N ASN A 214 -3.03 -19.04 25.73
CA ASN A 214 -3.23 -20.48 25.85
C ASN A 214 -4.06 -20.83 27.10
N TYR A 215 -3.84 -20.18 28.24
CA TYR A 215 -4.67 -20.35 29.43
C TYR A 215 -6.14 -19.95 29.20
N LEU A 216 -6.37 -18.88 28.43
CA LEU A 216 -7.71 -18.45 28.05
C LEU A 216 -8.37 -19.41 27.06
N SER A 217 -7.59 -20.14 26.25
CA SER A 217 -8.08 -21.12 25.28
C SER A 217 -8.38 -22.51 25.87
N VAL A 218 -7.77 -22.87 27.02
CA VAL A 218 -7.97 -24.18 27.70
C VAL A 218 -9.36 -24.31 28.37
N LEU A 219 -10.16 -23.24 28.45
CA LEU A 219 -11.53 -23.29 28.97
C LEU A 219 -12.59 -23.78 27.96
N ASN A 220 -12.19 -24.39 26.84
CA ASN A 220 -13.09 -24.78 25.76
C ASN A 220 -13.45 -26.26 25.79
N PHE A 221 -14.74 -26.54 25.90
CA PHE A 221 -15.37 -27.84 25.68
C PHE A 221 -15.63 -28.10 24.20
N ASP A 222 -15.43 -29.32 23.71
CA ASP A 222 -15.49 -29.75 22.30
C ASP A 222 -16.81 -29.43 21.53
N ILE A 223 -17.90 -29.16 22.22
CA ILE A 223 -19.17 -28.69 21.64
C ILE A 223 -19.11 -27.19 21.26
N ILE A 224 -18.21 -26.45 21.90
CA ILE A 224 -18.04 -25.00 21.69
C ILE A 224 -17.23 -24.72 20.43
N ASP A 225 -16.35 -25.62 19.99
CA ASP A 225 -15.44 -25.37 18.85
C ASP A 225 -16.21 -25.22 17.54
N MET A 226 -17.24 -26.02 17.29
CA MET A 226 -18.07 -25.87 16.09
C MET A 226 -18.95 -24.60 16.13
N PHE A 227 -19.39 -24.17 17.31
CA PHE A 227 -20.08 -22.89 17.51
C PHE A 227 -19.12 -21.71 17.51
N ASN A 228 -17.89 -21.88 18.04
CA ASN A 228 -16.86 -20.86 18.07
C ASN A 228 -16.40 -20.49 16.66
N ASP A 229 -16.24 -21.42 15.76
CA ASP A 229 -15.87 -21.15 14.35
C ASP A 229 -16.93 -20.30 13.67
N ILE A 230 -18.22 -20.64 13.83
CA ILE A 230 -19.34 -19.88 13.26
C ILE A 230 -19.46 -18.49 13.92
N ILE A 231 -19.28 -18.40 15.24
CA ILE A 231 -19.37 -17.14 15.97
C ILE A 231 -18.15 -16.27 15.68
N SER A 232 -16.95 -16.85 15.55
CA SER A 232 -15.74 -16.12 15.20
C SER A 232 -15.83 -15.55 13.78
N ASP A 233 -16.33 -16.33 12.82
CA ASP A 233 -16.57 -15.88 11.44
C ASP A 233 -17.61 -14.77 11.37
N LEU A 234 -18.74 -14.92 12.09
CA LEU A 234 -19.78 -13.90 12.17
C LEU A 234 -19.26 -12.61 12.82
N TYR A 235 -18.45 -12.74 13.89
CA TYR A 235 -17.83 -11.60 14.55
C TYR A 235 -16.88 -10.86 13.60
N VAL A 236 -16.00 -11.56 12.87
CA VAL A 236 -15.09 -10.98 11.90
C VAL A 236 -15.85 -10.29 10.75
N ILE A 237 -16.90 -10.93 10.22
CA ILE A 237 -17.78 -10.36 9.19
C ILE A 237 -18.41 -9.05 9.69
N LEU A 238 -18.96 -9.06 10.91
CA LEU A 238 -19.60 -7.88 11.50
C LEU A 238 -18.59 -6.76 11.76
N LEU A 239 -17.41 -7.10 12.30
CA LEU A 239 -16.32 -6.14 12.53
C LEU A 239 -15.85 -5.50 11.23
N MET A 240 -15.63 -6.30 10.19
CA MET A 240 -15.27 -5.82 8.84
C MET A 240 -16.36 -4.92 8.26
N GLY A 241 -17.62 -5.29 8.41
CA GLY A 241 -18.76 -4.51 7.94
C GLY A 241 -18.87 -3.15 8.65
N VAL A 242 -18.77 -3.14 9.98
CA VAL A 242 -18.77 -1.91 10.77
C VAL A 242 -17.57 -1.02 10.41
N PHE A 243 -16.39 -1.60 10.30
CA PHE A 243 -15.19 -0.86 9.89
C PHE A 243 -15.36 -0.22 8.51
N ALA A 244 -15.82 -0.97 7.52
CA ALA A 244 -16.02 -0.47 6.16
C ALA A 244 -17.09 0.64 6.10
N PHE A 245 -18.19 0.46 6.85
CA PHE A 245 -19.23 1.48 6.97
C PHE A 245 -18.69 2.77 7.57
N MET A 246 -17.99 2.66 8.70
CA MET A 246 -17.41 3.81 9.40
C MET A 246 -16.36 4.50 8.53
N ALA A 247 -15.44 3.75 7.93
CA ALA A 247 -14.40 4.29 7.06
C ALA A 247 -15.02 5.06 5.87
N ALA A 248 -16.00 4.47 5.17
CA ALA A 248 -16.64 5.10 4.02
C ALA A 248 -17.42 6.37 4.43
N PHE A 249 -18.22 6.29 5.50
CA PHE A 249 -19.06 7.41 5.92
C PHE A 249 -18.24 8.56 6.52
N CYS A 250 -17.24 8.27 7.36
CA CYS A 250 -16.38 9.28 7.95
C CYS A 250 -15.51 9.97 6.89
N THR A 251 -14.94 9.23 5.94
CA THR A 251 -14.19 9.80 4.83
C THR A 251 -15.07 10.71 3.97
N TRP A 252 -16.27 10.26 3.60
CA TRP A 252 -17.21 11.09 2.84
C TRP A 252 -17.63 12.35 3.59
N SER A 253 -17.95 12.22 4.88
CA SER A 253 -18.32 13.34 5.74
C SER A 253 -17.20 14.35 5.88
N PHE A 254 -15.96 13.88 6.08
CA PHE A 254 -14.78 14.74 6.10
C PHE A 254 -14.59 15.49 4.77
N LEU A 255 -14.73 14.82 3.63
CA LEU A 255 -14.62 15.46 2.31
C LEU A 255 -15.71 16.53 2.06
N CYS A 256 -16.90 16.35 2.68
CA CYS A 256 -18.00 17.30 2.54
C CYS A 256 -17.88 18.53 3.46
N GLU A 257 -17.40 18.36 4.68
CA GLU A 257 -17.49 19.35 5.77
C GLU A 257 -16.12 19.65 6.42
N GLY A 258 -15.11 18.82 6.16
CA GLY A 258 -13.78 18.98 6.73
C GLY A 258 -13.08 20.25 6.23
N HIS A 259 -12.23 20.80 7.07
CA HIS A 259 -11.41 21.95 6.73
C HIS A 259 -10.06 21.46 6.18
N MET A 260 -9.80 21.78 4.92
CA MET A 260 -8.47 21.58 4.33
C MET A 260 -7.49 22.65 4.80
N PRO A 261 -6.19 22.33 4.86
CA PRO A 261 -5.16 23.32 5.17
C PRO A 261 -5.34 24.56 4.28
N SER A 262 -5.49 25.72 4.91
CA SER A 262 -5.54 26.99 4.16
C SER A 262 -4.27 27.13 3.34
N ASP A 263 -4.38 27.67 2.13
CA ASP A 263 -3.23 28.25 1.45
C ASP A 263 -2.85 29.53 2.22
N ASN A 264 -2.27 29.35 3.38
CA ASN A 264 -1.29 30.33 3.74
C ASN A 264 -0.24 30.16 2.64
N HIS A 265 -0.31 30.99 1.58
CA HIS A 265 0.83 31.28 0.78
C HIS A 265 1.91 31.63 1.80
N VAL A 266 2.66 30.64 2.25
CA VAL A 266 3.99 30.87 2.78
C VAL A 266 4.73 31.33 1.54
N SER A 267 4.43 32.58 1.13
CA SER A 267 5.23 33.31 0.18
C SER A 267 6.63 33.10 0.73
N ALA A 268 7.54 32.61 -0.09
CA ALA A 268 8.93 32.33 0.26
C ALA A 268 9.46 33.43 1.19
N VAL A 269 9.27 33.23 2.50
CA VAL A 269 9.38 34.28 3.52
C VAL A 269 10.84 34.45 3.91
N HIS A 270 11.61 33.36 3.73
CA HIS A 270 12.97 33.32 4.25
C HIS A 270 13.99 33.88 3.25
N ASN A 271 15.01 34.54 3.82
CA ASN A 271 16.12 35.07 3.04
C ASN A 271 16.88 33.91 2.36
N PRO A 272 17.12 33.96 1.04
CA PRO A 272 17.82 32.92 0.31
C PRO A 272 19.26 32.70 0.76
N VAL A 273 19.88 33.66 1.43
CA VAL A 273 21.26 33.56 1.93
C VAL A 273 21.42 32.36 2.86
N THR A 274 20.47 32.12 3.76
CA THR A 274 20.51 30.96 4.66
C THR A 274 20.53 29.64 3.87
N ALA A 275 19.63 29.52 2.86
CA ALA A 275 19.61 28.32 2.01
C ALA A 275 20.91 28.18 1.21
N ILE A 276 21.41 29.25 0.62
CA ILE A 276 22.67 29.28 -0.14
C ILE A 276 23.84 28.81 0.72
N THR A 277 23.92 29.26 1.98
CA THR A 277 24.99 28.89 2.88
C THR A 277 25.01 27.41 3.19
N PHE A 278 23.90 26.83 3.69
CA PHE A 278 23.90 25.43 4.07
C PHE A 278 23.92 24.50 2.84
N THR A 279 23.18 24.82 1.76
CA THR A 279 23.20 24.01 0.54
C THR A 279 24.53 24.15 -0.19
N GLY A 280 25.22 25.29 -0.09
CA GLY A 280 26.55 25.49 -0.67
C GLY A 280 27.62 24.60 -0.01
N ILE A 281 27.61 24.50 1.32
CA ILE A 281 28.49 23.59 2.04
C ILE A 281 28.19 22.14 1.68
N LEU A 282 26.90 21.78 1.65
CA LEU A 282 26.46 20.45 1.28
C LEU A 282 26.84 20.09 -0.18
N CYS A 283 26.65 21.04 -1.09
CA CYS A 283 27.03 20.92 -2.49
C CYS A 283 28.53 20.65 -2.67
N PHE A 284 29.40 21.37 -1.91
CA PHE A 284 30.84 21.14 -1.94
C PHE A 284 31.19 19.70 -1.53
N VAL A 285 30.57 19.19 -0.45
CA VAL A 285 30.79 17.81 0.01
C VAL A 285 30.31 16.81 -1.05
N TYR A 286 29.14 17.06 -1.68
CA TYR A 286 28.61 16.17 -2.72
C TYR A 286 29.46 16.16 -3.99
N VAL A 287 29.98 17.29 -4.42
CA VAL A 287 30.90 17.36 -5.57
C VAL A 287 32.16 16.56 -5.28
N LEU A 288 32.76 16.76 -4.09
CA LEU A 288 33.94 15.98 -3.67
C LEU A 288 33.66 14.48 -3.64
N PHE A 289 32.50 14.08 -3.08
CA PHE A 289 32.08 12.69 -3.05
C PHE A 289 31.86 12.12 -4.46
N CYS A 290 31.24 12.86 -5.38
CA CYS A 290 31.04 12.46 -6.77
C CYS A 290 32.37 12.27 -7.51
N LEU A 291 33.37 13.11 -7.27
CA LEU A 291 34.73 12.95 -7.83
C LEU A 291 35.38 11.64 -7.36
N VAL A 292 35.25 11.31 -6.09
CA VAL A 292 35.75 10.03 -5.53
C VAL A 292 35.00 8.85 -6.13
N GLN A 293 33.66 8.93 -6.25
CA GLN A 293 32.84 7.89 -6.88
C GLN A 293 33.26 7.67 -8.35
N PHE A 294 33.48 8.73 -9.09
CA PHE A 294 33.89 8.66 -10.49
C PHE A 294 35.28 8.00 -10.63
N ALA A 295 36.23 8.39 -9.77
CA ALA A 295 37.56 7.76 -9.74
C ALA A 295 37.49 6.26 -9.41
N GLY A 296 36.58 5.86 -8.49
CA GLY A 296 36.34 4.44 -8.16
C GLY A 296 35.73 3.66 -9.32
N MET A 297 34.83 4.29 -10.10
CA MET A 297 34.18 3.65 -11.26
C MET A 297 35.12 3.47 -12.46
N THR A 298 36.08 4.36 -12.65
CA THR A 298 37.08 4.30 -13.73
C THR A 298 38.26 3.37 -13.44
N GLY A 299 38.27 2.72 -12.27
CA GLY A 299 39.38 1.84 -11.86
C GLY A 299 40.66 2.60 -11.44
N ALA A 300 40.59 3.93 -11.35
CA ALA A 300 41.70 4.75 -10.91
C ALA A 300 41.98 4.65 -9.39
N ALA A 301 40.97 4.16 -8.62
CA ALA A 301 41.14 3.87 -7.19
C ALA A 301 41.21 2.34 -6.97
N SER A 302 42.29 1.89 -6.30
CA SER A 302 42.41 0.50 -5.86
C SER A 302 41.31 0.17 -4.83
N LEU A 303 40.71 -1.03 -4.96
CA LEU A 303 39.79 -1.55 -3.95
C LEU A 303 40.47 -1.58 -2.57
N PRO A 304 39.73 -1.30 -1.48
CA PRO A 304 40.26 -1.49 -0.14
C PRO A 304 40.80 -2.92 0.01
N SER A 305 42.01 -3.05 0.51
CA SER A 305 42.66 -4.34 0.70
C SER A 305 41.81 -5.24 1.61
N GLY A 306 41.39 -6.40 1.09
CA GLY A 306 40.63 -7.41 1.82
C GLY A 306 39.13 -7.45 1.55
N CYS A 307 38.55 -6.55 0.74
CA CYS A 307 37.16 -6.60 0.35
C CYS A 307 36.97 -7.22 -1.03
N THR A 308 36.01 -8.14 -1.15
CA THR A 308 35.55 -8.60 -2.47
C THR A 308 34.70 -7.52 -3.16
N TYR A 309 34.66 -7.55 -4.50
CA TYR A 309 33.80 -6.65 -5.28
C TYR A 309 32.34 -6.68 -4.82
N ALA A 310 31.88 -7.84 -4.41
CA ALA A 310 30.51 -8.06 -3.96
C ALA A 310 30.24 -7.45 -2.58
N GLU A 311 31.20 -7.50 -1.66
CA GLU A 311 31.10 -6.85 -0.34
C GLU A 311 31.15 -5.33 -0.49
N TYR A 312 32.02 -4.82 -1.37
CA TYR A 312 32.06 -3.39 -1.70
C TYR A 312 30.74 -2.91 -2.33
N ALA A 313 30.14 -3.71 -3.22
CA ALA A 313 28.85 -3.38 -3.83
C ALA A 313 27.71 -3.36 -2.80
N ARG A 314 27.76 -4.25 -1.78
CA ARG A 314 26.79 -4.30 -0.70
C ARG A 314 26.96 -3.15 0.30
N SER A 315 28.20 -2.80 0.61
CA SER A 315 28.50 -1.73 1.56
C SER A 315 28.16 -0.37 0.94
N GLY A 316 27.45 0.49 1.68
CA GLY A 316 27.16 1.86 1.27
C GLY A 316 26.00 2.05 0.29
N PHE A 317 25.43 0.98 -0.29
CA PHE A 317 24.32 1.11 -1.24
C PHE A 317 23.07 1.77 -0.61
N PHE A 318 22.62 1.26 0.55
CA PHE A 318 21.44 1.81 1.23
C PHE A 318 21.67 3.25 1.69
N GLN A 319 22.90 3.57 2.13
CA GLN A 319 23.28 4.92 2.50
C GLN A 319 23.13 5.90 1.33
N LEU A 320 23.59 5.51 0.12
CA LEU A 320 23.42 6.34 -1.08
C LEU A 320 21.96 6.54 -1.43
N LEU A 321 21.13 5.51 -1.33
CA LEU A 321 19.69 5.62 -1.55
C LEU A 321 19.04 6.62 -0.59
N PHE A 322 19.38 6.54 0.71
CA PHE A 322 18.88 7.50 1.71
C PHE A 322 19.34 8.92 1.42
N VAL A 323 20.62 9.11 1.03
CA VAL A 323 21.13 10.43 0.63
C VAL A 323 20.37 10.99 -0.57
N CYS A 324 20.04 10.18 -1.57
CA CYS A 324 19.22 10.61 -2.71
C CYS A 324 17.82 11.09 -2.26
N ILE A 325 17.17 10.38 -1.34
CA ILE A 325 15.87 10.78 -0.77
C ILE A 325 16.01 12.09 0.03
N ILE A 326 17.02 12.21 0.87
CA ILE A 326 17.30 13.43 1.64
C ILE A 326 17.52 14.63 0.69
N ASN A 327 18.25 14.44 -0.39
CA ASN A 327 18.50 15.50 -1.38
C ASN A 327 17.18 15.97 -2.03
N ILE A 328 16.30 15.06 -2.40
CA ILE A 328 14.96 15.41 -2.90
C ILE A 328 14.22 16.27 -1.89
N ILE A 329 14.19 15.86 -0.61
CA ILE A 329 13.52 16.60 0.46
C ILE A 329 14.13 17.99 0.65
N ILE A 330 15.46 18.10 0.67
CA ILE A 330 16.17 19.38 0.81
C ILE A 330 15.84 20.32 -0.35
N VAL A 331 15.91 19.83 -1.59
CA VAL A 331 15.61 20.64 -2.78
C VAL A 331 14.18 21.12 -2.76
N LEU A 332 13.21 20.25 -2.46
CA LEU A 332 11.80 20.61 -2.36
C LEU A 332 11.54 21.62 -1.23
N ALA A 333 12.17 21.44 -0.06
CA ALA A 333 12.08 22.36 1.06
C ALA A 333 12.67 23.75 0.69
N CYS A 334 13.83 23.77 0.03
CA CYS A 334 14.42 25.04 -0.43
C CYS A 334 13.51 25.78 -1.42
N LEU A 335 12.91 25.06 -2.38
CA LEU A 335 11.99 25.63 -3.35
C LEU A 335 10.67 26.13 -2.72
N HIS A 336 10.27 25.55 -1.58
CA HIS A 336 9.04 25.91 -0.90
C HIS A 336 9.20 27.11 0.06
N TYR A 337 10.28 27.12 0.88
CA TYR A 337 10.43 28.08 1.98
C TYR A 337 11.24 29.33 1.63
N TYR A 338 12.11 29.27 0.61
CA TYR A 338 13.07 30.35 0.32
C TYR A 338 12.74 31.10 -0.96
N ARG A 339 13.07 32.41 -0.96
CA ARG A 339 12.89 33.25 -2.16
C ARG A 339 13.79 32.82 -3.31
N VAL A 340 13.32 33.07 -4.53
CA VAL A 340 14.08 32.77 -5.74
C VAL A 340 15.38 33.56 -5.77
N SER A 341 16.47 32.87 -5.96
CA SER A 341 17.79 33.45 -6.21
C SER A 341 18.50 32.67 -7.31
N ARG A 342 19.17 33.34 -8.22
CA ARG A 342 19.96 32.68 -9.27
C ARG A 342 21.03 31.78 -8.64
N ALA A 343 21.71 32.25 -7.61
CA ALA A 343 22.74 31.48 -6.91
C ALA A 343 22.13 30.20 -6.29
N LEU A 344 20.98 30.29 -5.62
CA LEU A 344 20.30 29.13 -5.04
C LEU A 344 19.91 28.13 -6.13
N ASN A 345 19.31 28.60 -7.23
CA ASN A 345 18.91 27.71 -8.34
C ASN A 345 20.12 26.95 -8.94
N VAL A 346 21.27 27.62 -9.10
CA VAL A 346 22.51 26.97 -9.58
C VAL A 346 22.97 25.88 -8.58
N ILE A 347 23.04 26.20 -7.28
CA ILE A 347 23.44 25.23 -6.26
C ILE A 347 22.49 24.02 -6.23
N LEU A 348 21.18 24.25 -6.24
CA LEU A 348 20.19 23.17 -6.26
C LEU A 348 20.31 22.32 -7.53
N THR A 349 20.59 22.93 -8.69
CA THR A 349 20.85 22.20 -9.94
C THR A 349 22.08 21.31 -9.84
N ILE A 350 23.17 21.79 -9.20
CA ILE A 350 24.38 20.99 -8.98
C ILE A 350 24.07 19.83 -8.03
N ILE A 351 23.32 20.05 -6.94
CA ILE A 351 22.90 19.00 -6.02
C ILE A 351 22.08 17.94 -6.76
N CYS A 352 21.15 18.35 -7.64
CA CYS A 352 20.43 17.44 -8.50
C CYS A 352 21.36 16.61 -9.40
N GLY A 353 22.35 17.26 -10.03
CA GLY A 353 23.37 16.58 -10.84
C GLY A 353 24.17 15.54 -10.04
N CYS A 354 24.64 15.91 -8.85
CA CYS A 354 25.31 14.99 -7.94
C CYS A 354 24.39 13.82 -7.54
N THR A 355 23.09 14.07 -7.30
CA THR A 355 22.11 13.02 -6.98
C THR A 355 21.93 12.05 -8.15
N TYR A 356 21.96 12.51 -9.41
CA TYR A 356 21.97 11.62 -10.57
C TYR A 356 23.19 10.71 -10.61
N ILE A 357 24.37 11.26 -10.35
CA ILE A 357 25.64 10.49 -10.31
C ILE A 357 25.54 9.43 -9.21
N MET A 358 25.06 9.79 -8.01
CA MET A 358 24.88 8.86 -6.90
C MET A 358 23.84 7.77 -7.23
N THR A 359 22.71 8.12 -7.84
CA THR A 359 21.66 7.19 -8.27
C THR A 359 22.20 6.20 -9.29
N PHE A 360 22.93 6.68 -10.30
CA PHE A 360 23.57 5.83 -11.31
C PHE A 360 24.63 4.90 -10.70
N SER A 361 25.51 5.43 -9.84
CA SER A 361 26.51 4.63 -9.11
C SER A 361 25.83 3.53 -8.27
N SER A 362 24.74 3.86 -7.57
CA SER A 362 23.97 2.91 -6.78
C SER A 362 23.34 1.81 -7.65
N ALA A 363 22.82 2.18 -8.83
CA ALA A 363 22.25 1.21 -9.77
C ALA A 363 23.32 0.25 -10.30
N LEU A 364 24.51 0.76 -10.67
CA LEU A 364 25.63 -0.08 -11.11
C LEU A 364 26.09 -1.05 -10.00
N ARG A 365 26.23 -0.57 -8.77
CA ARG A 365 26.56 -1.42 -7.61
C ARG A 365 25.52 -2.52 -7.40
N MET A 366 24.22 -2.19 -7.49
CA MET A 366 23.13 -3.17 -7.37
C MET A 366 23.19 -4.21 -8.48
N ILE A 367 23.46 -3.81 -9.74
CA ILE A 367 23.62 -4.74 -10.86
C ILE A 367 24.81 -5.68 -10.65
N MET A 368 25.96 -5.18 -10.17
CA MET A 368 27.10 -6.02 -9.82
C MET A 368 26.76 -7.00 -8.69
N TYR A 369 26.01 -6.53 -7.68
CA TYR A 369 25.55 -7.36 -6.58
C TYR A 369 24.60 -8.46 -7.04
N ILE A 370 23.69 -8.17 -7.96
CA ILE A 370 22.78 -9.17 -8.58
C ILE A 370 23.57 -10.22 -9.37
N LYS A 371 24.60 -9.80 -10.12
CA LYS A 371 25.44 -10.74 -10.87
C LYS A 371 26.21 -11.72 -9.96
N ALA A 372 26.63 -11.26 -8.77
CA ALA A 372 27.35 -12.10 -7.81
C ALA A 372 26.43 -12.99 -6.97
N TYR A 373 25.27 -12.48 -6.54
CA TYR A 373 24.40 -13.16 -5.55
C TYR A 373 22.97 -13.43 -6.05
N ASN A 374 22.75 -13.44 -7.35
CA ASN A 374 21.44 -13.66 -7.98
C ASN A 374 20.41 -12.56 -7.70
N LEU A 375 19.23 -12.68 -8.31
CA LEU A 375 18.14 -11.73 -8.19
C LEU A 375 17.22 -12.10 -7.01
N THR A 376 16.72 -11.10 -6.30
CA THR A 376 15.69 -11.25 -5.26
C THR A 376 14.65 -10.14 -5.41
N PHE A 377 13.46 -10.30 -4.81
CA PHE A 377 12.43 -9.28 -4.80
C PHE A 377 12.95 -7.91 -4.31
N LEU A 378 13.75 -7.90 -3.23
CA LEU A 378 14.30 -6.66 -2.68
C LEU A 378 15.22 -5.95 -3.69
N ARG A 379 16.08 -6.70 -4.39
CA ARG A 379 17.05 -6.12 -5.36
C ARG A 379 16.36 -5.52 -6.57
N ILE A 380 15.32 -6.19 -7.09
CA ILE A 380 14.52 -5.65 -8.20
C ILE A 380 13.71 -4.42 -7.76
N SER A 381 13.15 -4.43 -6.54
CA SER A 381 12.43 -3.28 -5.97
C SER A 381 13.32 -2.07 -5.80
N VAL A 382 14.56 -2.28 -5.43
CA VAL A 382 15.57 -1.23 -5.30
C VAL A 382 15.93 -0.62 -6.66
N LEU A 383 16.16 -1.43 -7.69
CA LEU A 383 16.40 -0.91 -9.05
C LEU A 383 15.21 -0.11 -9.55
N TRP A 384 14.00 -0.57 -9.27
CA TRP A 384 12.78 0.17 -9.54
C TRP A 384 12.74 1.52 -8.80
N ALA A 385 13.09 1.53 -7.50
CA ALA A 385 13.13 2.76 -6.69
C ALA A 385 14.15 3.77 -7.23
N LEU A 386 15.34 3.31 -7.63
CA LEU A 386 16.36 4.17 -8.24
C LEU A 386 15.90 4.75 -9.58
N ALA A 387 15.25 3.95 -10.44
CA ALA A 387 14.65 4.42 -11.68
C ALA A 387 13.56 5.48 -11.41
N THR A 388 12.75 5.26 -10.38
CA THR A 388 11.70 6.21 -9.95
C THR A 388 12.33 7.53 -9.47
N ILE A 389 13.38 7.47 -8.64
CA ILE A 389 14.14 8.65 -8.20
C ILE A 389 14.68 9.43 -9.39
N ALA A 390 15.29 8.75 -10.37
CA ALA A 390 15.83 9.40 -11.54
C ALA A 390 14.74 10.17 -12.33
N VAL A 391 13.56 9.59 -12.49
CA VAL A 391 12.45 10.24 -13.18
C VAL A 391 11.88 11.41 -12.36
N ILE A 392 11.73 11.26 -11.05
CA ILE A 392 11.30 12.36 -10.15
C ILE A 392 12.23 13.55 -10.25
N MET A 393 13.54 13.31 -10.28
CA MET A 393 14.55 14.37 -10.34
C MET A 393 14.44 15.21 -11.63
N ILE A 394 13.97 14.64 -12.75
CA ILE A 394 13.67 15.42 -13.97
C ILE A 394 12.60 16.48 -13.68
N GLY A 395 11.51 16.09 -13.04
CA GLY A 395 10.44 17.03 -12.68
C GLY A 395 10.91 18.11 -11.71
N ILE A 396 11.78 17.76 -10.75
CA ILE A 396 12.37 18.73 -9.82
C ILE A 396 13.26 19.72 -10.57
N LEU A 397 14.10 19.25 -11.50
CA LEU A 397 14.93 20.13 -12.34
C LEU A 397 14.07 21.08 -13.16
N ILE A 398 13.00 20.60 -13.78
CA ILE A 398 12.06 21.46 -14.52
C ILE A 398 11.45 22.51 -13.57
N ASN A 399 11.07 22.12 -12.35
CA ASN A 399 10.47 23.01 -11.35
C ASN A 399 11.43 24.10 -10.82
N ILE A 400 12.74 23.82 -10.76
CA ILE A 400 13.76 24.85 -10.42
C ILE A 400 13.72 26.03 -11.41
N PHE A 401 13.52 25.73 -12.71
CA PHE A 401 13.52 26.73 -13.77
C PHE A 401 12.12 27.25 -14.13
N ARG A 402 11.08 26.40 -13.94
CA ARG A 402 9.68 26.72 -14.25
C ARG A 402 8.81 26.55 -13.01
N ARG A 403 8.64 27.59 -12.21
CA ARG A 403 7.92 27.53 -10.93
C ARG A 403 6.41 27.27 -11.04
N TYR A 404 5.80 27.50 -12.19
CA TYR A 404 4.39 27.16 -12.45
C TYR A 404 4.19 25.72 -12.91
N PHE A 405 5.26 24.91 -12.90
CA PHE A 405 5.16 23.50 -13.25
C PHE A 405 4.37 22.75 -12.18
N ASN A 406 3.37 21.98 -12.61
CA ASN A 406 2.59 21.12 -11.70
C ASN A 406 3.44 19.92 -11.26
N LEU A 407 4.34 20.16 -10.30
CA LEU A 407 5.26 19.15 -9.82
C LEU A 407 4.54 17.99 -9.15
N PHE A 408 3.44 18.24 -8.41
CA PHE A 408 2.70 17.16 -7.75
C PHE A 408 2.02 16.25 -8.77
N GLY A 409 1.36 16.80 -9.77
CA GLY A 409 0.74 16.03 -10.85
C GLY A 409 1.78 15.19 -11.60
N TYR A 410 2.94 15.78 -11.94
CA TYR A 410 4.05 15.06 -12.55
C TYR A 410 4.56 13.91 -11.66
N PHE A 411 4.81 14.19 -10.38
CA PHE A 411 5.28 13.20 -9.42
C PHE A 411 4.33 12.01 -9.33
N VAL A 412 3.05 12.26 -9.08
CA VAL A 412 2.06 11.19 -8.95
C VAL A 412 1.94 10.40 -10.25
N THR A 413 1.89 11.08 -11.41
CA THR A 413 1.77 10.42 -12.71
C THR A 413 2.99 9.54 -13.00
N ALA A 414 4.19 10.08 -12.83
CA ALA A 414 5.44 9.35 -13.11
C ALA A 414 5.60 8.14 -12.20
N VAL A 415 5.43 8.33 -10.87
CA VAL A 415 5.53 7.22 -9.90
C VAL A 415 4.48 6.15 -10.18
N THR A 416 3.24 6.55 -10.47
CA THR A 416 2.16 5.60 -10.75
C THR A 416 2.43 4.78 -12.00
N ILE A 417 2.85 5.40 -13.11
CA ILE A 417 3.14 4.68 -14.35
C ILE A 417 4.27 3.67 -14.13
N ILE A 418 5.38 4.09 -13.52
CA ILE A 418 6.53 3.23 -13.25
C ILE A 418 6.11 2.10 -12.29
N PHE A 419 5.28 2.40 -11.26
CA PHE A 419 4.82 1.40 -10.32
C PHE A 419 3.86 0.40 -10.95
N VAL A 420 2.93 0.83 -11.81
CA VAL A 420 2.06 -0.08 -12.57
C VAL A 420 2.89 -1.03 -13.43
N MET A 421 3.90 -0.51 -14.15
CA MET A 421 4.81 -1.36 -14.95
C MET A 421 5.53 -2.39 -14.06
N PHE A 422 6.02 -1.98 -12.89
CA PHE A 422 6.66 -2.88 -11.93
C PHE A 422 5.68 -3.94 -11.40
N SER A 423 4.46 -3.54 -11.05
CA SER A 423 3.43 -4.44 -10.53
C SER A 423 3.05 -5.54 -11.52
N PHE A 424 2.93 -5.20 -12.82
CA PHE A 424 2.65 -6.20 -13.87
C PHE A 424 3.85 -7.05 -14.27
N SER A 425 5.07 -6.69 -13.87
CA SER A 425 6.28 -7.46 -14.19
C SER A 425 6.34 -8.84 -13.50
N ARG A 426 5.51 -9.11 -12.49
CA ARG A 426 5.50 -10.34 -11.68
C ARG A 426 6.90 -10.65 -11.13
N PRO A 427 7.38 -9.91 -10.14
CA PRO A 427 8.80 -9.95 -9.72
C PRO A 427 9.34 -11.34 -9.39
N ASP A 428 8.53 -12.22 -8.79
CA ASP A 428 8.96 -13.59 -8.48
C ASP A 428 9.13 -14.45 -9.73
N TYR A 429 8.32 -14.25 -10.77
CA TYR A 429 8.53 -14.89 -12.06
C TYR A 429 9.85 -14.44 -12.71
N VAL A 430 10.10 -13.13 -12.71
CA VAL A 430 11.35 -12.56 -13.26
C VAL A 430 12.56 -13.08 -12.47
N THR A 431 12.45 -13.12 -11.14
CA THR A 431 13.48 -13.66 -10.24
C THR A 431 13.76 -15.14 -10.53
N ALA A 432 12.71 -15.96 -10.64
CA ALA A 432 12.84 -17.36 -10.95
C ALA A 432 13.52 -17.59 -12.32
N ARG A 433 13.08 -16.86 -13.35
CA ARG A 433 13.62 -16.97 -14.70
C ARG A 433 15.10 -16.56 -14.77
N TYR A 434 15.45 -15.43 -14.14
CA TYR A 434 16.83 -14.93 -14.13
C TYR A 434 17.75 -15.89 -13.39
N ASN A 435 17.38 -16.31 -12.17
CA ASN A 435 18.22 -17.15 -11.33
C ASN A 435 18.36 -18.55 -11.91
N TYR A 436 17.30 -19.14 -12.48
CA TYR A 436 17.37 -20.41 -13.18
C TYR A 436 18.34 -20.36 -14.36
N SER A 437 18.27 -19.30 -15.18
CA SER A 437 19.19 -19.11 -16.31
C SER A 437 20.64 -18.86 -15.84
N ALA A 438 20.84 -18.16 -14.72
CA ALA A 438 22.16 -17.94 -14.13
C ALA A 438 22.75 -19.23 -13.59
N MET A 439 21.93 -20.04 -12.91
CA MET A 439 22.31 -21.34 -12.37
C MET A 439 22.67 -22.32 -13.49
N GLN A 440 21.91 -22.38 -14.58
CA GLN A 440 22.26 -23.19 -15.74
C GLN A 440 23.65 -22.86 -16.31
N ARG A 441 24.00 -21.57 -16.40
CA ARG A 441 25.34 -21.13 -16.87
C ARG A 441 26.45 -21.59 -15.91
N ARG A 442 26.25 -21.47 -14.59
CA ARG A 442 27.23 -21.91 -13.57
C ARG A 442 27.44 -23.43 -13.59
N LEU A 443 26.36 -24.20 -13.75
CA LEU A 443 26.44 -25.65 -13.83
C LEU A 443 27.29 -26.16 -15.00
N VAL A 444 27.30 -25.44 -16.12
CA VAL A 444 28.16 -25.75 -17.28
C VAL A 444 29.62 -25.46 -16.97
N SER A 445 29.93 -24.44 -16.14
CA SER A 445 31.32 -24.03 -15.83
C SER A 445 31.92 -24.74 -14.59
N GLU A 446 31.10 -25.02 -13.56
CA GLU A 446 31.57 -25.42 -12.21
C GLU A 446 31.07 -26.79 -11.75
N GLY A 447 30.10 -27.39 -12.46
CA GLY A 447 29.49 -28.68 -12.11
C GLY A 447 28.38 -28.57 -11.04
N TYR A 448 27.81 -29.72 -10.62
CA TYR A 448 26.58 -29.80 -9.81
C TYR A 448 26.79 -29.76 -8.28
N ASN A 449 28.02 -29.93 -7.79
CA ASN A 449 28.27 -30.21 -6.36
C ASN A 449 28.68 -29.00 -5.52
N GLY A 450 28.46 -27.78 -6.00
CA GLY A 450 28.78 -26.57 -5.25
C GLY A 450 27.73 -26.20 -4.19
N PRO A 451 28.11 -25.72 -2.99
CA PRO A 451 27.18 -25.26 -1.97
C PRO A 451 26.29 -24.12 -2.48
N ASP A 452 26.75 -23.34 -3.45
CA ASP A 452 26.01 -22.22 -4.05
C ASP A 452 24.79 -22.72 -4.85
N VAL A 453 24.91 -23.85 -5.57
CA VAL A 453 23.79 -24.42 -6.35
C VAL A 453 22.65 -24.86 -5.43
N ARG A 454 22.95 -25.45 -4.29
CA ARG A 454 21.97 -25.88 -3.30
C ARG A 454 21.24 -24.70 -2.69
N ASN A 455 21.96 -23.64 -2.33
CA ASN A 455 21.37 -22.41 -1.80
C ASN A 455 20.47 -21.72 -2.83
N ASP A 456 20.86 -21.72 -4.10
CA ASP A 456 20.06 -21.19 -5.21
C ASP A 456 18.74 -21.98 -5.37
N ILE A 457 18.79 -23.32 -5.27
CA ILE A 457 17.57 -24.16 -5.34
C ILE A 457 16.65 -23.86 -4.16
N ILE A 458 17.17 -23.78 -2.93
CA ILE A 458 16.39 -23.45 -1.72
C ILE A 458 15.71 -22.08 -1.88
N HIS A 459 16.44 -21.09 -2.38
CA HIS A 459 15.87 -19.77 -2.64
C HIS A 459 14.76 -19.81 -3.69
N LEU A 460 14.95 -20.56 -4.78
CA LEU A 460 13.96 -20.66 -5.85
C LEU A 460 12.69 -21.38 -5.37
N THR A 461 12.82 -22.46 -4.59
CA THR A 461 11.68 -23.20 -4.04
C THR A 461 10.87 -22.42 -2.99
N GLY A 462 11.46 -21.37 -2.40
CA GLY A 462 10.78 -20.43 -1.48
C GLY A 462 9.97 -19.31 -2.16
N LEU A 463 9.98 -19.22 -3.50
CA LEU A 463 9.22 -18.19 -4.21
C LEU A 463 7.71 -18.49 -4.25
N SER A 464 6.91 -17.48 -4.57
CA SER A 464 5.45 -17.60 -4.71
C SER A 464 5.04 -18.43 -5.94
N PHE A 465 3.74 -18.71 -6.07
CA PHE A 465 3.19 -19.42 -7.25
C PHE A 465 3.46 -18.71 -8.59
N ASP A 466 3.89 -17.46 -8.58
CA ASP A 466 4.35 -16.78 -9.80
C ASP A 466 5.52 -17.51 -10.46
N ALA A 467 6.36 -18.20 -9.69
CA ALA A 467 7.50 -18.97 -10.16
C ALA A 467 7.15 -20.35 -10.74
N ALA A 468 5.90 -20.82 -10.56
CA ALA A 468 5.47 -22.15 -10.99
C ALA A 468 5.78 -22.47 -12.48
N PRO A 469 5.65 -21.54 -13.45
CA PRO A 469 6.01 -21.81 -14.84
C PRO A 469 7.46 -22.20 -15.06
N ILE A 470 8.35 -21.80 -14.17
CA ILE A 470 9.80 -22.10 -14.24
C ILE A 470 10.13 -23.34 -13.41
N LEU A 471 9.60 -23.43 -12.18
CA LEU A 471 9.94 -24.48 -11.23
C LEU A 471 9.25 -25.82 -11.55
N MET A 472 8.04 -25.78 -12.09
CA MET A 472 7.30 -26.98 -12.53
C MET A 472 7.65 -27.36 -13.99
N ASN A 473 8.94 -27.38 -14.31
CA ASN A 473 9.45 -27.80 -15.62
C ASN A 473 10.42 -28.98 -15.42
N SER A 474 10.33 -29.97 -16.30
CA SER A 474 11.23 -31.14 -16.30
C SER A 474 12.72 -30.76 -16.30
N GLY A 475 13.08 -29.64 -16.91
CA GLY A 475 14.45 -29.11 -16.90
C GLY A 475 14.93 -28.74 -15.50
N PHE A 476 14.07 -28.07 -14.68
CA PHE A 476 14.39 -27.72 -13.31
C PHE A 476 14.42 -28.96 -12.40
N GLU A 477 13.48 -29.88 -12.55
CA GLU A 477 13.44 -31.17 -11.83
C GLU A 477 14.72 -31.98 -12.07
N ASN A 478 15.11 -32.16 -13.34
CA ASN A 478 16.32 -32.87 -13.69
C ASN A 478 17.59 -32.24 -13.09
N MET A 479 17.60 -30.93 -13.00
CA MET A 479 18.68 -30.15 -12.39
C MET A 479 18.76 -30.39 -10.87
N CYS A 480 17.60 -30.32 -10.17
CA CYS A 480 17.52 -30.63 -8.74
C CYS A 480 17.98 -32.06 -8.44
N ARG A 481 17.63 -33.02 -9.29
CA ARG A 481 18.04 -34.42 -9.18
C ARG A 481 19.55 -34.58 -9.33
N LYS A 482 20.16 -33.91 -10.31
CA LYS A 482 21.61 -33.91 -10.52
C LYS A 482 22.40 -33.19 -9.42
N ALA A 483 21.81 -32.19 -8.78
CA ALA A 483 22.41 -31.42 -7.69
C ALA A 483 22.17 -32.05 -6.29
N GLU A 484 21.72 -33.32 -6.22
CA GLU A 484 21.39 -34.02 -4.97
C GLU A 484 20.41 -33.25 -4.07
N SER A 485 19.64 -32.38 -4.67
CA SER A 485 18.68 -31.48 -4.00
C SER A 485 17.22 -31.83 -4.28
N ASP A 486 16.97 -33.08 -4.71
CA ASP A 486 15.65 -33.59 -5.05
C ASP A 486 14.65 -33.53 -3.88
N SER A 487 15.13 -33.72 -2.64
CA SER A 487 14.31 -33.61 -1.43
C SER A 487 13.72 -32.24 -1.24
N TYR A 488 14.48 -31.16 -1.48
CA TYR A 488 13.98 -29.77 -1.36
C TYR A 488 12.93 -29.49 -2.43
N TYR A 489 13.15 -29.95 -3.65
CA TYR A 489 12.19 -29.83 -4.74
C TYR A 489 10.88 -30.57 -4.45
N LYS A 490 10.96 -31.82 -4.01
CA LYS A 490 9.78 -32.61 -3.63
C LYS A 490 9.02 -32.00 -2.46
N ASN A 491 9.72 -31.52 -1.44
CA ASN A 491 9.09 -30.84 -0.31
C ASN A 491 8.37 -29.56 -0.76
N CYS A 492 8.97 -28.78 -1.65
CA CYS A 492 8.32 -27.60 -2.24
C CYS A 492 7.05 -27.98 -3.02
N LEU A 493 7.12 -29.01 -3.87
CA LEU A 493 5.94 -29.48 -4.62
C LEU A 493 4.85 -30.00 -3.69
N MET A 494 5.21 -30.72 -2.62
CA MET A 494 4.26 -31.20 -1.62
C MET A 494 3.60 -30.02 -0.88
N GLU A 495 4.38 -29.06 -0.41
CA GLU A 495 3.86 -27.84 0.24
C GLU A 495 2.96 -27.03 -0.68
N TRP A 496 3.34 -26.89 -1.95
CA TRP A 496 2.52 -26.23 -2.95
C TRP A 496 1.25 -27.02 -3.26
N GLY A 497 1.33 -28.36 -3.34
CA GLY A 497 0.18 -29.22 -3.48
C GLY A 497 -0.81 -29.03 -2.34
N CYS A 498 -0.35 -29.11 -1.10
CA CYS A 498 -1.20 -28.87 0.08
C CYS A 498 -1.86 -27.47 0.05
N LYS A 499 -1.10 -26.42 -0.31
CA LYS A 499 -1.65 -25.06 -0.42
C LYS A 499 -2.66 -24.92 -1.57
N LEU A 500 -2.43 -25.59 -2.70
CA LEU A 500 -3.35 -25.59 -3.84
C LEU A 500 -4.60 -26.42 -3.54
N ASP A 501 -4.44 -27.60 -2.93
CA ASP A 501 -5.56 -28.47 -2.54
C ASP A 501 -6.41 -27.83 -1.44
N ALA A 502 -5.80 -27.18 -0.45
CA ALA A 502 -6.52 -26.42 0.57
C ALA A 502 -7.34 -25.28 -0.05
N ASN A 503 -6.76 -24.54 -1.00
CA ASN A 503 -7.49 -23.51 -1.73
C ASN A 503 -8.61 -24.10 -2.61
N GLU A 504 -8.46 -25.30 -3.17
CA GLU A 504 -9.51 -25.98 -3.93
C GLU A 504 -10.63 -26.50 -3.00
N MET A 505 -10.30 -26.97 -1.78
CA MET A 505 -11.30 -27.35 -0.77
C MET A 505 -12.06 -26.14 -0.23
N ASP A 506 -11.39 -25.01 0.01
CA ASP A 506 -12.04 -23.74 0.37
C ASP A 506 -12.91 -23.20 -0.78
N THR A 507 -12.52 -23.42 -2.03
CA THR A 507 -13.35 -23.04 -3.19
C THR A 507 -14.58 -23.91 -3.37
N LYS A 508 -14.63 -25.11 -2.79
CA LYS A 508 -15.87 -25.93 -2.74
C LYS A 508 -16.90 -25.38 -1.73
N LYS A 509 -16.44 -24.68 -0.69
CA LYS A 509 -17.29 -23.98 0.30
C LYS A 509 -17.61 -22.52 -0.09
N ALA A 510 -16.77 -21.87 -0.88
CA ALA A 510 -16.95 -20.51 -1.38
C ALA A 510 -17.16 -20.52 -2.90
N VAL A 511 -17.90 -19.54 -3.43
CA VAL A 511 -18.09 -19.38 -4.89
C VAL A 511 -16.72 -19.42 -5.57
N PRO A 512 -16.42 -20.39 -6.43
CA PRO A 512 -15.06 -20.63 -6.97
C PRO A 512 -14.44 -19.40 -7.66
N LEU A 513 -15.31 -18.57 -8.26
CA LEU A 513 -14.91 -17.32 -8.94
C LEU A 513 -14.39 -16.25 -7.98
N ARG A 514 -14.83 -16.23 -6.71
CA ARG A 514 -14.50 -15.16 -5.77
C ARG A 514 -13.00 -15.09 -5.43
N THR A 515 -12.40 -16.25 -5.21
CA THR A 515 -10.99 -16.40 -4.80
C THR A 515 -10.05 -16.64 -5.98
N PHE A 516 -10.55 -16.57 -7.22
CA PHE A 516 -9.74 -16.81 -8.41
C PHE A 516 -8.55 -15.84 -8.47
N ASN A 517 -7.34 -16.41 -8.54
CA ASN A 517 -6.07 -15.71 -8.77
C ASN A 517 -5.34 -16.40 -9.91
N LEU A 518 -4.89 -15.63 -10.90
CA LEU A 518 -4.32 -16.18 -12.13
C LEU A 518 -3.03 -16.98 -11.88
N SER A 519 -2.20 -16.53 -10.95
CA SER A 519 -0.96 -17.22 -10.62
C SER A 519 -1.21 -18.59 -9.99
N ARG A 520 -2.12 -18.64 -9.01
CA ARG A 520 -2.54 -19.89 -8.34
C ARG A 520 -3.19 -20.86 -9.32
N TYR A 521 -4.07 -20.35 -10.19
CA TYR A 521 -4.70 -21.17 -11.23
C TYR A 521 -3.67 -21.77 -12.19
N THR A 522 -2.70 -20.97 -12.64
CA THR A 522 -1.62 -21.44 -13.52
C THR A 522 -0.76 -22.52 -12.83
N ALA A 523 -0.46 -22.33 -11.55
CA ALA A 523 0.25 -23.33 -10.75
C ALA A 523 -0.55 -24.63 -10.61
N LEU A 524 -1.84 -24.55 -10.31
CA LEU A 524 -2.73 -25.71 -10.19
C LEU A 524 -2.82 -26.52 -11.49
N CYS A 525 -2.98 -25.85 -12.64
CA CYS A 525 -2.99 -26.53 -13.94
C CYS A 525 -1.70 -27.28 -14.23
N ARG A 526 -0.55 -26.71 -13.88
CA ARG A 526 0.75 -27.37 -14.05
C ARG A 526 0.96 -28.51 -13.06
N TYR A 527 0.56 -28.34 -11.81
CA TYR A 527 0.65 -29.37 -10.78
C TYR A 527 -0.18 -30.61 -11.14
N LYS A 528 -1.43 -30.42 -11.62
CA LYS A 528 -2.27 -31.52 -12.12
C LYS A 528 -1.65 -32.21 -13.33
N GLY A 529 -0.98 -31.47 -14.22
CA GLY A 529 -0.24 -32.04 -15.34
C GLY A 529 0.93 -32.95 -14.92
N LEU A 530 1.65 -32.59 -13.85
CA LEU A 530 2.74 -33.43 -13.33
C LEU A 530 2.24 -34.76 -12.72
N ASN A 531 1.11 -34.73 -12.00
CA ASN A 531 0.52 -35.93 -11.37
C ASN A 531 -0.08 -36.92 -12.37
N HIS A 532 -0.35 -36.53 -13.62
CA HIS A 532 -0.79 -37.44 -14.68
C HIS A 532 0.37 -38.25 -15.32
N TYR A 533 1.63 -37.88 -15.03
CA TYR A 533 2.82 -38.55 -15.56
C TYR A 533 3.58 -39.38 -14.49
N GLN A 534 3.11 -39.43 -13.25
CA GLN A 534 3.53 -40.36 -12.18
C GLN A 534 2.53 -41.50 -12.04
#